data_3fb67f8f743ec9a5bdc06d5a46aecff1
#
_entry.id   3fb67f8f743ec9a5bdc06d5a46aecff1
#
_cell.length_a   1.000
_cell.length_b   1.000
_cell.length_c   1.000
_cell.angle_alpha   90.00
_cell.angle_beta   90.00
_cell.angle_gamma   90.00
#
_symmetry.space_group_name_H-M   'P 1'
#
loop_
_entity.id
_entity.type
_entity.pdbx_description
1 polymer ?
#
loop_
_entity_poly.entity_id
_entity_poly.type
_entity_poly.pdbx_seq_one_letter_code
_entity_poly.pdbx_strand_id
1 'polypeptide(L)'
;MLAVAALSCGVILAAQNAPGRDTKATADRVVLSRSLPPMKGTELKITVLEVAYAPARLRHRTVTPCPVIAYVVSGAIRSQVKSEPEAVYRVGESFFEPANGVHLISANATRTALATFLASFLCDHETKLSVPRVDGPKGDTQSIPQK
;
A
#
# COMPACT_ATOMS: atom_id res chain seq x y z
N MET A 1 -81.32 -7.06 13.93
CA MET A 1 -80.16 -7.96 14.28
C MET A 1 -79.08 -7.75 13.25
N LEU A 2 -78.07 -6.95 13.59
CA LEU A 2 -76.91 -6.73 12.72
C LEU A 2 -75.76 -7.67 13.17
N ALA A 3 -75.27 -8.50 12.26
CA ALA A 3 -74.11 -9.33 12.49
C ALA A 3 -72.83 -8.55 12.07
N VAL A 4 -71.94 -8.36 13.02
CA VAL A 4 -70.63 -7.75 12.81
C VAL A 4 -69.64 -8.86 12.52
N ALA A 5 -69.11 -8.93 11.27
CA ALA A 5 -68.07 -9.82 10.91
C ALA A 5 -66.68 -9.17 11.24
N ALA A 6 -65.93 -9.78 12.17
CA ALA A 6 -64.57 -9.38 12.49
C ALA A 6 -63.57 -10.00 11.48
N LEU A 7 -62.93 -9.14 10.69
CA LEU A 7 -61.78 -9.51 9.84
C LEU A 7 -60.51 -9.55 10.68
N SER A 8 -59.99 -10.75 10.95
CA SER A 8 -58.67 -10.92 11.56
C SER A 8 -57.58 -10.83 10.47
N CYS A 9 -56.84 -9.72 10.48
CA CYS A 9 -55.66 -9.54 9.63
C CYS A 9 -54.49 -10.29 10.23
N GLY A 10 -54.18 -11.46 9.68
CA GLY A 10 -52.99 -12.23 10.06
C GLY A 10 -51.74 -11.60 9.46
N VAL A 11 -50.86 -11.04 10.29
CA VAL A 11 -49.54 -10.59 9.89
C VAL A 11 -48.63 -11.81 9.72
N ILE A 12 -48.33 -12.16 8.48
CA ILE A 12 -47.32 -13.20 8.17
C ILE A 12 -45.95 -12.54 8.34
N LEU A 13 -45.23 -12.83 9.42
CA LEU A 13 -43.81 -12.49 9.58
C LEU A 13 -43.01 -13.41 8.67
N ALA A 14 -42.60 -12.92 7.50
CA ALA A 14 -41.64 -13.59 6.66
C ALA A 14 -40.27 -13.47 7.37
N ALA A 15 -39.77 -14.58 7.95
CA ALA A 15 -38.41 -14.69 8.39
C ALA A 15 -37.49 -14.55 7.17
N GLN A 16 -36.85 -13.40 7.03
CA GLN A 16 -35.81 -13.20 6.03
C GLN A 16 -34.61 -14.04 6.48
N ASN A 17 -34.37 -15.15 5.81
CA ASN A 17 -33.12 -15.87 5.91
C ASN A 17 -31.99 -14.93 5.43
N ALA A 18 -31.25 -14.36 6.38
CA ALA A 18 -29.98 -13.71 6.09
C ALA A 18 -29.09 -14.73 5.36
N PRO A 19 -28.45 -14.36 4.22
CA PRO A 19 -27.54 -15.27 3.55
C PRO A 19 -26.50 -15.72 4.56
N GLY A 20 -26.37 -17.03 4.73
CA GLY A 20 -25.41 -17.65 5.60
C GLY A 20 -24.02 -17.10 5.25
N ARG A 21 -23.37 -16.51 6.24
CA ARG A 21 -21.96 -16.10 6.14
C ARG A 21 -21.20 -17.39 5.90
N ASP A 22 -20.72 -17.61 4.69
CA ASP A 22 -19.83 -18.72 4.37
C ASP A 22 -18.61 -18.62 5.31
N THR A 23 -18.63 -19.39 6.38
CA THR A 23 -17.49 -19.60 7.26
C THR A 23 -16.52 -20.58 6.63
N LYS A 24 -16.16 -20.38 5.36
CA LYS A 24 -15.08 -21.10 4.76
C LYS A 24 -13.80 -20.67 5.48
N ALA A 25 -13.17 -21.62 6.16
CA ALA A 25 -11.93 -21.38 6.89
C ALA A 25 -10.96 -20.63 5.96
N THR A 26 -10.56 -19.43 6.37
CA THR A 26 -9.56 -18.62 5.67
C THR A 26 -8.24 -19.34 5.83
N ALA A 27 -7.66 -19.81 4.73
CA ALA A 27 -6.30 -20.34 4.72
C ALA A 27 -5.32 -19.16 4.84
N ASP A 28 -4.29 -19.31 5.70
CA ASP A 28 -3.20 -18.35 5.79
C ASP A 28 -2.44 -18.30 4.47
N ARG A 29 -2.04 -17.10 4.05
CA ARG A 29 -1.29 -16.87 2.82
C ARG A 29 -0.09 -15.99 3.11
N VAL A 30 1.10 -16.44 2.72
CA VAL A 30 2.29 -15.59 2.70
C VAL A 30 2.16 -14.62 1.53
N VAL A 31 2.07 -13.32 1.81
CA VAL A 31 1.97 -12.26 0.79
C VAL A 31 3.32 -11.69 0.39
N LEU A 32 4.31 -11.78 1.28
CA LEU A 32 5.69 -11.38 1.03
C LEU A 32 6.62 -12.12 1.98
N SER A 33 7.78 -12.54 1.47
CA SER A 33 8.91 -13.01 2.27
C SER A 33 10.19 -12.43 1.70
N ARG A 34 11.00 -11.75 2.51
CA ARG A 34 12.27 -11.15 2.11
C ARG A 34 13.29 -11.27 3.23
N SER A 35 14.52 -11.62 2.86
CA SER A 35 15.64 -11.52 3.78
C SER A 35 15.98 -10.04 3.99
N LEU A 36 16.20 -9.64 5.23
CA LEU A 36 16.71 -8.32 5.56
C LEU A 36 18.25 -8.34 5.55
N PRO A 37 18.90 -7.21 5.21
CA PRO A 37 20.35 -7.08 5.38
C PRO A 37 20.68 -7.15 6.88
N PRO A 38 21.95 -7.44 7.25
CA PRO A 38 22.38 -7.36 8.63
C PRO A 38 22.09 -5.97 9.20
N MET A 39 21.31 -5.92 10.26
CA MET A 39 20.99 -4.70 11.00
C MET A 39 22.02 -4.56 12.12
N LYS A 40 22.75 -3.44 12.14
CA LYS A 40 23.91 -3.23 13.03
C LYS A 40 23.65 -2.26 14.16
N GLY A 41 22.48 -1.60 14.14
CA GLY A 41 22.07 -0.67 15.18
C GLY A 41 21.66 -1.38 16.48
N THR A 42 21.69 -0.66 17.57
CA THR A 42 21.32 -1.15 18.91
C THR A 42 19.84 -1.03 19.19
N GLU A 43 19.11 -0.22 18.40
CA GLU A 43 17.69 0.07 18.61
C GLU A 43 16.89 -0.30 17.36
N LEU A 44 16.36 -1.52 17.36
CA LEU A 44 15.46 -1.96 16.30
C LEU A 44 14.07 -1.35 16.51
N LYS A 45 13.56 -0.70 15.46
CA LYS A 45 12.27 -0.03 15.48
C LYS A 45 11.46 -0.36 14.22
N ILE A 46 10.20 -0.71 14.42
CA ILE A 46 9.23 -0.83 13.34
C ILE A 46 8.29 0.38 13.42
N THR A 47 8.17 1.12 12.32
CA THR A 47 7.19 2.19 12.19
C THR A 47 6.25 1.85 11.04
N VAL A 48 4.95 1.84 11.31
CA VAL A 48 3.94 1.59 10.29
C VAL A 48 3.22 2.91 9.99
N LEU A 49 3.24 3.30 8.71
CA LEU A 49 2.47 4.44 8.21
C LEU A 49 1.33 3.95 7.35
N GLU A 50 0.14 4.48 7.57
CA GLU A 50 -0.92 4.43 6.58
C GLU A 50 -0.73 5.58 5.60
N VAL A 51 -0.60 5.23 4.32
CA VAL A 51 -0.35 6.20 3.23
C VAL A 51 -1.54 6.17 2.29
N ALA A 52 -2.22 7.30 2.15
CA ALA A 52 -3.33 7.49 1.23
C ALA A 52 -2.94 8.37 0.05
N TYR A 53 -3.20 7.90 -1.15
CA TYR A 53 -2.99 8.64 -2.39
C TYR A 53 -4.32 9.00 -3.04
N ALA A 54 -4.54 10.30 -3.23
CA ALA A 54 -5.64 10.79 -4.05
C ALA A 54 -5.55 10.24 -5.49
N PRO A 55 -6.65 10.25 -6.25
CA PRO A 55 -6.63 9.88 -7.65
C PRO A 55 -5.52 10.59 -8.43
N ALA A 56 -4.85 9.89 -9.32
CA ALA A 56 -3.73 10.37 -10.13
C ALA A 56 -2.52 10.93 -9.34
N ARG A 57 -2.47 10.78 -8.01
CA ARG A 57 -1.35 11.27 -7.20
C ARG A 57 -0.07 10.54 -7.58
N LEU A 58 0.97 11.32 -7.87
CA LEU A 58 2.36 10.88 -8.01
C LEU A 58 3.19 11.56 -6.92
N ARG A 59 4.02 10.81 -6.19
CA ARG A 59 5.07 11.38 -5.34
C ARG A 59 6.35 11.56 -6.14
N HIS A 60 7.09 12.60 -5.79
CA HIS A 60 8.45 12.80 -6.29
C HIS A 60 9.38 11.69 -5.79
N ARG A 61 10.50 11.53 -6.50
CA ARG A 61 11.54 10.58 -6.15
C ARG A 61 11.99 10.76 -4.70
N THR A 62 12.05 9.66 -3.97
CA THR A 62 12.48 9.62 -2.57
C THR A 62 13.55 8.56 -2.37
N VAL A 63 14.32 8.73 -1.31
CA VAL A 63 15.21 7.68 -0.78
C VAL A 63 14.66 7.26 0.57
N THR A 64 14.62 5.96 0.80
CA THR A 64 14.16 5.37 2.05
C THR A 64 15.35 4.75 2.76
N PRO A 65 15.84 5.34 3.88
CA PRO A 65 17.05 4.84 4.56
C PRO A 65 16.92 3.42 5.10
N CYS A 66 15.73 3.03 5.52
CA CYS A 66 15.43 1.71 6.08
C CYS A 66 14.74 0.81 5.07
N PRO A 67 14.82 -0.53 5.21
CA PRO A 67 13.96 -1.44 4.45
C PRO A 67 12.48 -1.15 4.72
N VAL A 68 11.65 -1.24 3.69
CA VAL A 68 10.19 -1.05 3.79
C VAL A 68 9.46 -2.23 3.19
N ILE A 69 8.45 -2.69 3.91
CA ILE A 69 7.42 -3.59 3.38
C ILE A 69 6.14 -2.78 3.25
N ALA A 70 5.59 -2.74 2.04
CA ALA A 70 4.31 -2.10 1.77
C ALA A 70 3.23 -3.16 1.49
N TYR A 71 2.02 -2.94 2.01
CA TYR A 71 0.85 -3.80 1.80
C TYR A 71 -0.35 -2.97 1.38
N VAL A 72 -0.95 -3.28 0.23
CA VAL A 72 -2.07 -2.51 -0.32
C VAL A 72 -3.38 -2.89 0.35
N VAL A 73 -4.02 -1.90 0.97
CA VAL A 73 -5.29 -2.04 1.70
C VAL A 73 -6.49 -1.70 0.82
N SER A 74 -6.37 -0.68 -0.03
CA SER A 74 -7.43 -0.29 -0.98
C SER A 74 -6.87 0.28 -2.27
N GLY A 75 -7.62 0.17 -3.36
CA GLY A 75 -7.23 0.68 -4.66
C GLY A 75 -6.07 -0.09 -5.30
N ALA A 76 -5.17 0.63 -5.96
CA ALA A 76 -3.97 0.07 -6.58
C ALA A 76 -2.82 1.09 -6.56
N ILE A 77 -1.61 0.62 -6.28
CA ILE A 77 -0.39 1.42 -6.20
C ILE A 77 0.54 1.03 -7.34
N ARG A 78 1.00 2.03 -8.10
CA ARG A 78 2.07 1.88 -9.09
C ARG A 78 3.39 2.26 -8.42
N SER A 79 4.31 1.32 -8.40
CA SER A 79 5.60 1.48 -7.74
C SER A 79 6.76 1.05 -8.63
N GLN A 80 7.87 1.78 -8.52
CA GLN A 80 9.16 1.39 -9.09
C GLN A 80 10.29 1.81 -8.16
N VAL A 81 11.06 0.85 -7.68
CA VAL A 81 12.35 1.08 -7.04
C VAL A 81 13.43 0.99 -8.10
N LYS A 82 14.50 1.79 -7.98
CA LYS A 82 15.63 1.77 -8.93
C LYS A 82 16.18 0.34 -9.07
N SER A 83 16.42 -0.09 -10.28
CA SER A 83 16.88 -1.42 -10.68
C SER A 83 15.82 -2.53 -10.61
N GLU A 84 14.57 -2.19 -10.25
CA GLU A 84 13.44 -3.11 -10.33
C GLU A 84 12.47 -2.65 -11.45
N PRO A 85 11.71 -3.57 -12.04
CA PRO A 85 10.67 -3.20 -13.00
C PRO A 85 9.57 -2.38 -12.34
N GLU A 86 8.93 -1.50 -13.11
CA GLU A 86 7.69 -0.87 -12.68
C GLU A 86 6.59 -1.93 -12.56
N ALA A 87 5.82 -1.87 -11.47
CA ALA A 87 4.71 -2.79 -11.23
C ALA A 87 3.50 -2.07 -10.61
N VAL A 88 2.34 -2.66 -10.78
CA VAL A 88 1.08 -2.24 -10.14
C VAL A 88 0.68 -3.28 -9.12
N TYR A 89 0.57 -2.86 -7.87
CA TYR A 89 0.16 -3.68 -6.74
C TYR A 89 -1.28 -3.36 -6.36
N ARG A 90 -2.09 -4.41 -6.21
CA ARG A 90 -3.54 -4.35 -5.89
C ARG A 90 -3.77 -4.73 -4.43
N VAL A 91 -5.01 -4.61 -3.99
CA VAL A 91 -5.44 -5.02 -2.64
C VAL A 91 -4.98 -6.44 -2.33
N GLY A 92 -4.33 -6.60 -1.17
CA GLY A 92 -3.77 -7.88 -0.72
C GLY A 92 -2.39 -8.21 -1.29
N GLU A 93 -1.80 -7.34 -2.13
CA GLU A 93 -0.44 -7.50 -2.64
C GLU A 93 0.54 -6.62 -1.86
N SER A 94 1.82 -7.01 -1.91
CA SER A 94 2.91 -6.36 -1.18
C SER A 94 4.10 -6.11 -2.09
N PHE A 95 4.85 -5.04 -1.79
CA PHE A 95 6.15 -4.79 -2.39
C PHE A 95 7.21 -4.44 -1.33
N PHE A 96 8.46 -4.50 -1.74
CA PHE A 96 9.60 -4.29 -0.88
C PHE A 96 10.49 -3.17 -1.42
N GLU A 97 10.97 -2.32 -0.53
CA GLU A 97 12.01 -1.32 -0.81
C GLU A 97 13.24 -1.66 0.04
N PRO A 98 14.40 -1.87 -0.57
CA PRO A 98 15.63 -2.10 0.20
C PRO A 98 16.08 -0.82 0.92
N ALA A 99 16.87 -0.97 1.96
CA ALA A 99 17.52 0.16 2.62
C ALA A 99 18.33 1.00 1.61
N ASN A 100 18.20 2.32 1.70
CA ASN A 100 18.78 3.29 0.75
C ASN A 100 18.26 3.13 -0.69
N GLY A 101 17.16 2.42 -0.86
CA GLY A 101 16.47 2.27 -2.13
C GLY A 101 15.98 3.61 -2.66
N VAL A 102 16.13 3.84 -3.97
CA VAL A 102 15.58 5.01 -4.64
C VAL A 102 14.21 4.65 -5.21
N HIS A 103 13.17 5.19 -4.64
CA HIS A 103 11.82 5.04 -5.13
C HIS A 103 11.61 6.00 -6.31
N LEU A 104 11.60 5.47 -7.53
CA LEU A 104 11.47 6.25 -8.76
C LEU A 104 10.02 6.63 -9.01
N ILE A 105 9.10 5.71 -8.77
CA ILE A 105 7.66 5.88 -8.95
C ILE A 105 6.95 5.41 -7.69
N SER A 106 6.14 6.27 -7.11
CA SER A 106 5.17 5.95 -6.06
C SER A 106 3.89 6.72 -6.36
N ALA A 107 2.90 6.03 -6.91
CA ALA A 107 1.71 6.68 -7.45
C ALA A 107 0.44 5.86 -7.21
N ASN A 108 -0.69 6.55 -7.17
CA ASN A 108 -1.98 5.89 -7.35
C ASN A 108 -2.10 5.43 -8.80
N ALA A 109 -2.36 4.15 -9.01
CA ALA A 109 -2.50 3.57 -10.35
C ALA A 109 -3.82 3.96 -11.04
N THR A 110 -4.77 4.59 -10.30
CA THR A 110 -6.07 4.99 -10.83
C THR A 110 -6.25 6.51 -10.82
N ARG A 111 -7.17 6.99 -11.67
CA ARG A 111 -7.53 8.41 -11.75
C ARG A 111 -8.87 8.74 -11.08
N THR A 112 -9.56 7.73 -10.56
CA THR A 112 -10.95 7.87 -10.12
C THR A 112 -11.20 7.54 -8.66
N ALA A 113 -10.29 6.78 -8.01
CA ALA A 113 -10.46 6.31 -6.64
C ALA A 113 -9.22 6.54 -5.80
N LEU A 114 -9.40 6.65 -4.49
CA LEU A 114 -8.30 6.63 -3.51
C LEU A 114 -7.58 5.28 -3.54
N ALA A 115 -6.30 5.29 -3.25
CA ALA A 115 -5.52 4.09 -2.97
C ALA A 115 -4.82 4.25 -1.62
N THR A 116 -4.86 3.21 -0.79
CA THR A 116 -4.27 3.21 0.55
C THR A 116 -3.39 1.99 0.73
N PHE A 117 -2.23 2.17 1.33
CA PHE A 117 -1.33 1.09 1.70
C PHE A 117 -0.68 1.35 3.06
N LEU A 118 -0.28 0.27 3.73
CA LEU A 118 0.53 0.33 4.94
C LEU A 118 2.00 0.22 4.52
N ALA A 119 2.84 1.13 4.98
CA ALA A 119 4.29 1.11 4.80
C ALA A 119 4.95 0.84 6.15
N SER A 120 5.56 -0.34 6.30
CA SER A 120 6.27 -0.78 7.50
C SER A 120 7.76 -0.58 7.32
N PHE A 121 8.33 0.39 8.03
CA PHE A 121 9.76 0.72 8.03
C PHE A 121 10.46 -0.06 9.14
N LEU A 122 11.52 -0.78 8.80
CA LEU A 122 12.34 -1.54 9.74
C LEU A 122 13.70 -0.83 9.89
N CYS A 123 13.83 -0.01 10.92
CA CYS A 123 15.02 0.80 11.15
C CYS A 123 15.82 0.26 12.34
N ASP A 124 17.13 0.39 12.29
CA ASP A 124 18.05 0.03 13.36
C ASP A 124 18.74 1.25 14.01
N HIS A 125 18.28 2.44 13.65
CA HIS A 125 18.69 3.73 14.21
C HIS A 125 17.63 4.79 13.98
N GLU A 126 17.67 5.89 14.72
CA GLU A 126 16.78 7.03 14.47
C GLU A 126 17.14 7.72 13.15
N THR A 127 16.15 7.84 12.28
CA THR A 127 16.31 8.46 10.96
C THR A 127 14.99 8.98 10.41
N LYS A 128 15.07 9.85 9.41
CA LYS A 128 13.89 10.23 8.61
C LYS A 128 13.46 9.04 7.76
N LEU A 129 12.18 8.69 7.82
CA LEU A 129 11.64 7.52 7.12
C LEU A 129 11.74 7.64 5.59
N SER A 130 11.69 8.87 5.06
CA SER A 130 11.82 9.13 3.62
C SER A 130 12.37 10.53 3.41
N VAL A 131 13.31 10.69 2.50
CA VAL A 131 13.88 11.98 2.13
C VAL A 131 13.70 12.21 0.62
N PRO A 132 13.40 13.46 0.19
CA PRO A 132 13.38 13.79 -1.24
C PRO A 132 14.77 13.54 -1.84
N ARG A 133 14.81 12.91 -3.01
CA ARG A 133 16.04 12.83 -3.77
C ARG A 133 16.25 14.16 -4.53
N VAL A 134 17.29 14.87 -4.20
CA VAL A 134 17.79 15.96 -5.03
C VAL A 134 18.70 15.31 -6.08
N ASP A 135 18.26 15.31 -7.34
CA ASP A 135 19.16 14.95 -8.43
C ASP A 135 20.27 16.00 -8.43
N GLY A 136 21.52 15.59 -8.28
CA GLY A 136 22.66 16.48 -8.39
C GLY A 136 22.65 17.21 -9.75
N PRO A 137 23.35 18.34 -9.90
CA PRO A 137 23.39 19.07 -11.15
C PRO A 137 23.72 18.10 -12.28
N LYS A 138 22.94 18.14 -13.37
CA LYS A 138 23.24 17.40 -14.59
C LYS A 138 24.63 17.84 -15.00
N GLY A 139 25.61 16.93 -14.91
CA GLY A 139 26.97 17.21 -15.30
C GLY A 139 26.97 17.78 -16.69
N ASP A 140 27.45 19.02 -16.82
CA ASP A 140 27.76 19.63 -18.09
C ASP A 140 28.70 18.69 -18.81
N THR A 141 28.29 18.20 -19.94
CA THR A 141 29.14 17.50 -20.89
C THR A 141 30.22 18.49 -21.33
N GLN A 142 31.36 18.49 -20.64
CA GLN A 142 32.53 19.21 -21.13
C GLN A 142 32.88 18.62 -22.49
N SER A 143 32.59 19.39 -23.52
CA SER A 143 33.12 19.20 -24.87
C SER A 143 34.65 19.21 -24.79
N ILE A 144 35.26 18.05 -25.05
CA ILE A 144 36.70 17.89 -25.18
C ILE A 144 37.11 18.71 -26.45
N PRO A 145 38.02 19.68 -26.35
CA PRO A 145 38.53 20.35 -27.54
C PRO A 145 39.41 19.35 -28.34
N GLN A 146 39.00 19.09 -29.54
CA GLN A 146 39.85 18.36 -30.50
C GLN A 146 41.05 19.24 -30.85
N LYS A 147 42.26 18.73 -30.61
CA LYS A 147 43.52 19.24 -31.15
C LYS A 147 43.91 18.43 -32.38
#